data_afe3c13731efd12fb55813eae452a7fc
#
_entry.id   afe3c13731efd12fb55813eae452a7fc
#
_cell.length_a   1.000
_cell.length_b   1.000
_cell.length_c   1.000
_cell.angle_alpha   90.00
_cell.angle_beta   90.00
_cell.angle_gamma   90.00
#
_symmetry.space_group_name_H-M   'P 1'
#
loop_
_entity.id
_entity.type
_entity.pdbx_description
1 polymer ?
#
loop_
_entity_poly.entity_id
_entity_poly.type
_entity_poly.pdbx_seq_one_letter_code
_entity_poly.pdbx_strand_id
1 'polypeptide(L)'
;MKAYIIARGYPTDKYKMNGIFELDQAIALAKKGVDVVLIALDLRSIRRFRKYKSEYFIRDNVKVYSFHFPIGRYIIKSLYDFSYVVLRHFYKKVEQIEGKPDVIHTYFTDQGYYTSKLCREMNIPFVLTECNSVVNQDVIKPRYKKIAQETYDRTDGLITVSPKFKEKIKREFGKDSTEIAIIPNLTIFQNNENFKRGEIFNIVSTGNVITTKGPKELIEAFNLAFAHDKKIRLTIFGDGFLRKPLLKMVEKLNISDQVFLPGSTRREKIVEAYNNADMFCLYSYSETFGLAYLEALSAGLPVVASKCGGPEHLINEENGVLVDRFDVEKLAGALKYMHDNIDKYDRAKISHDIKEVYSEEKITDDVIKVYKEVISKR
;
A
#
# COMPACT_ATOMS: atom_id res chain seq x y z
N MET A 1 -18.11 0.14 20.08
CA MET A 1 -17.18 -0.94 19.68
C MET A 1 -15.76 -0.41 19.83
N LYS A 2 -14.91 -1.20 20.49
CA LYS A 2 -13.49 -0.89 20.70
C LYS A 2 -12.63 -1.80 19.81
N ALA A 3 -11.79 -1.22 18.96
CA ALA A 3 -10.90 -1.95 18.06
C ALA A 3 -9.44 -1.66 18.38
N TYR A 4 -8.63 -2.70 18.50
CA TYR A 4 -7.17 -2.56 18.55
C TYR A 4 -6.59 -2.87 17.17
N ILE A 5 -5.77 -1.94 16.66
CA ILE A 5 -5.01 -2.12 15.42
C ILE A 5 -3.56 -2.38 15.77
N ILE A 6 -3.04 -3.55 15.38
CA ILE A 6 -1.62 -3.88 15.55
C ILE A 6 -0.89 -3.49 14.27
N ALA A 7 -0.07 -2.44 14.34
CA ALA A 7 0.64 -1.86 13.21
C ALA A 7 2.14 -2.20 13.22
N ARG A 8 2.76 -2.26 12.03
CA ARG A 8 4.21 -2.51 11.84
C ARG A 8 5.11 -1.40 12.35
N GLY A 9 4.56 -0.36 12.85
CA GLY A 9 5.20 0.83 13.32
C GLY A 9 4.33 2.05 13.09
N TYR A 10 4.95 3.21 13.21
CA TYR A 10 4.31 4.50 13.07
C TYR A 10 5.16 5.40 12.16
N PRO A 11 4.56 6.27 11.33
CA PRO A 11 5.30 7.21 10.50
C PRO A 11 6.20 8.12 11.33
N THR A 12 7.44 8.31 10.90
CA THR A 12 8.42 9.19 11.54
C THR A 12 9.18 9.98 10.49
N ASP A 13 9.90 11.03 10.86
CA ASP A 13 10.70 11.84 9.91
C ASP A 13 11.68 10.99 9.10
N LYS A 14 12.27 9.97 9.70
CA LYS A 14 13.18 9.03 8.99
C LYS A 14 12.45 7.98 8.17
N TYR A 15 11.25 7.54 8.59
CA TYR A 15 10.49 6.44 7.97
C TYR A 15 9.04 6.88 7.74
N LYS A 16 8.87 7.79 6.80
CA LYS A 16 7.64 8.55 6.56
C LYS A 16 6.40 7.71 6.24
N MET A 17 6.62 6.54 5.61
CA MET A 17 5.53 5.67 5.16
C MET A 17 5.34 4.41 6.02
N ASN A 18 6.07 4.29 7.15
CA ASN A 18 5.95 3.10 7.99
C ASN A 18 4.68 3.10 8.82
N GLY A 19 3.80 2.12 8.63
CA GLY A 19 2.54 2.02 9.34
C GLY A 19 1.48 3.03 8.88
N ILE A 20 1.65 3.67 7.71
CA ILE A 20 0.73 4.71 7.23
C ILE A 20 -0.65 4.15 6.91
N PHE A 21 -0.75 2.96 6.30
CA PHE A 21 -2.04 2.36 5.95
C PHE A 21 -2.84 1.97 7.19
N GLU A 22 -2.15 1.41 8.19
CA GLU A 22 -2.73 1.03 9.48
C GLU A 22 -3.22 2.28 10.24
N LEU A 23 -2.47 3.37 10.16
CA LEU A 23 -2.83 4.65 10.77
C LEU A 23 -4.03 5.31 10.06
N ASP A 24 -4.01 5.38 8.72
CA ASP A 24 -5.11 5.94 7.94
C ASP A 24 -6.43 5.20 8.24
N GLN A 25 -6.38 3.86 8.30
CA GLN A 25 -7.55 3.05 8.67
C GLN A 25 -8.00 3.30 10.13
N ALA A 26 -7.05 3.45 11.06
CA ALA A 26 -7.35 3.78 12.45
C ALA A 26 -8.08 5.13 12.57
N ILE A 27 -7.60 6.15 11.85
CA ILE A 27 -8.21 7.49 11.84
C ILE A 27 -9.61 7.45 11.22
N ALA A 28 -9.79 6.74 10.11
CA ALA A 28 -11.08 6.61 9.44
C ALA A 28 -12.12 5.90 10.34
N LEU A 29 -11.72 4.83 11.04
CA LEU A 29 -12.56 4.15 12.01
C LEU A 29 -12.93 5.05 13.19
N ALA A 30 -11.98 5.84 13.71
CA ALA A 30 -12.24 6.78 14.80
C ALA A 30 -13.23 7.89 14.40
N LYS A 31 -13.14 8.41 13.16
CA LYS A 31 -14.14 9.34 12.59
C LYS A 31 -15.55 8.77 12.55
N LYS A 32 -15.70 7.44 12.38
CA LYS A 32 -16.99 6.72 12.40
C LYS A 32 -17.42 6.31 13.82
N GLY A 33 -16.76 6.79 14.87
CA GLY A 33 -17.14 6.58 16.27
C GLY A 33 -16.68 5.24 16.86
N VAL A 34 -15.73 4.55 16.24
CA VAL A 34 -15.06 3.38 16.83
C VAL A 34 -14.02 3.88 17.84
N ASP A 35 -13.98 3.31 19.05
CA ASP A 35 -12.91 3.58 20.04
C ASP A 35 -11.64 2.82 19.58
N VAL A 36 -10.70 3.52 18.97
CA VAL A 36 -9.54 2.91 18.33
C VAL A 36 -8.27 3.10 19.14
N VAL A 37 -7.60 1.99 19.40
CA VAL A 37 -6.24 1.95 19.98
C VAL A 37 -5.27 1.37 18.93
N LEU A 38 -4.25 2.14 18.55
CA LEU A 38 -3.19 1.71 17.63
C LEU A 38 -1.95 1.28 18.43
N ILE A 39 -1.60 0.00 18.37
CA ILE A 39 -0.35 -0.54 18.93
C ILE A 39 0.68 -0.65 17.81
N ALA A 40 1.56 0.33 17.70
CA ALA A 40 2.59 0.39 16.67
C ALA A 40 3.87 -0.32 17.14
N LEU A 41 4.02 -1.58 16.77
CA LEU A 41 5.16 -2.43 17.17
C LEU A 41 6.23 -2.46 16.08
N ASP A 42 7.25 -1.60 16.20
CA ASP A 42 8.36 -1.53 15.24
C ASP A 42 9.52 -2.46 15.65
N LEU A 43 9.51 -3.68 15.14
CA LEU A 43 10.50 -4.74 15.35
C LEU A 43 11.51 -4.78 14.21
N ARG A 44 12.28 -3.70 14.01
CA ARG A 44 13.18 -3.62 12.86
C ARG A 44 14.52 -4.28 13.08
N SER A 45 15.15 -4.64 11.97
CA SER A 45 16.51 -5.17 11.91
C SER A 45 17.53 -4.21 12.53
N ILE A 46 18.54 -4.77 13.20
CA ILE A 46 19.71 -4.05 13.73
C ILE A 46 20.36 -3.13 12.69
N ARG A 47 20.31 -3.49 11.38
CA ARG A 47 20.81 -2.64 10.28
C ARG A 47 20.02 -1.34 10.09
N ARG A 48 18.79 -1.27 10.62
CA ARG A 48 17.94 -0.06 10.66
C ARG A 48 17.81 0.41 12.09
N PHE A 49 18.94 0.55 12.79
CA PHE A 49 19.01 0.87 14.19
C PHE A 49 18.06 2.01 14.56
N ARG A 50 17.14 1.72 15.48
CA ARG A 50 16.38 2.71 16.24
C ARG A 50 16.69 2.51 17.71
N LYS A 51 16.85 3.61 18.45
CA LYS A 51 16.89 3.52 19.91
C LYS A 51 15.58 2.93 20.40
N TYR A 52 15.66 2.10 21.45
CA TYR A 52 14.46 1.68 22.19
C TYR A 52 13.68 2.93 22.59
N LYS A 53 12.38 2.95 22.28
CA LYS A 53 11.49 4.04 22.67
C LYS A 53 10.08 3.49 22.85
N SER A 54 9.42 3.91 23.94
CA SER A 54 8.01 3.70 24.16
C SER A 54 7.35 5.06 24.26
N GLU A 55 6.31 5.30 23.49
CA GLU A 55 5.59 6.57 23.44
C GLU A 55 4.09 6.32 23.47
N TYR A 56 3.38 7.23 24.12
CA TYR A 56 1.93 7.34 24.07
C TYR A 56 1.56 8.76 23.63
N PHE A 57 0.63 8.87 22.71
CA PHE A 57 0.05 10.14 22.27
C PHE A 57 -1.30 9.89 21.60
N ILE A 58 -2.08 10.96 21.44
CA ILE A 58 -3.35 10.91 20.70
C ILE A 58 -3.15 11.65 19.37
N ARG A 59 -3.65 11.04 18.28
CA ARG A 59 -3.66 11.66 16.96
C ARG A 59 -5.01 11.39 16.27
N ASP A 60 -5.70 12.45 15.87
CA ASP A 60 -6.97 12.36 15.16
C ASP A 60 -7.98 11.41 15.86
N ASN A 61 -8.12 11.54 17.17
CA ASN A 61 -8.90 10.70 18.08
C ASN A 61 -8.46 9.23 18.20
N VAL A 62 -7.30 8.87 17.65
CA VAL A 62 -6.69 7.54 17.82
C VAL A 62 -5.67 7.59 18.97
N LYS A 63 -5.80 6.67 19.91
CA LYS A 63 -4.84 6.45 21.00
C LYS A 63 -3.68 5.61 20.47
N VAL A 64 -2.48 6.19 20.39
CA VAL A 64 -1.31 5.55 19.78
C VAL A 64 -0.31 5.12 20.85
N TYR A 65 -0.03 3.84 20.94
CA TYR A 65 1.03 3.24 21.75
C TYR A 65 2.12 2.73 20.81
N SER A 66 3.26 3.45 20.76
CA SER A 66 4.36 3.14 19.85
C SER A 66 5.54 2.54 20.58
N PHE A 67 6.01 1.39 20.10
CA PHE A 67 7.16 0.68 20.66
C PHE A 67 8.20 0.40 19.58
N HIS A 68 9.43 0.84 19.84
CA HIS A 68 10.56 0.59 18.96
C HIS A 68 11.52 -0.38 19.64
N PHE A 69 11.68 -1.57 19.03
CA PHE A 69 12.59 -2.58 19.55
C PHE A 69 13.48 -3.16 18.43
N PRO A 70 14.83 -3.08 18.54
CA PRO A 70 15.75 -3.45 17.46
C PRO A 70 16.07 -4.95 17.42
N ILE A 71 15.10 -5.82 17.11
CA ILE A 71 15.31 -7.28 17.07
C ILE A 71 15.75 -7.77 15.69
N GLY A 72 15.35 -7.12 14.65
CA GLY A 72 15.59 -7.58 13.30
C GLY A 72 14.43 -8.39 12.67
N ARG A 73 14.30 -8.20 11.36
CA ARG A 73 13.33 -8.91 10.54
C ARG A 73 14.00 -10.09 9.85
N TYR A 74 14.02 -11.25 10.49
CA TYR A 74 14.43 -12.50 9.85
C TYR A 74 13.24 -13.47 9.80
N ILE A 75 13.09 -14.17 8.68
CA ILE A 75 12.07 -15.21 8.47
C ILE A 75 12.51 -16.48 9.23
N ILE A 76 12.70 -16.38 10.55
CA ILE A 76 13.05 -17.49 11.43
C ILE A 76 11.91 -17.65 12.43
N LYS A 77 11.36 -18.87 12.57
CA LYS A 77 10.21 -19.16 13.45
C LYS A 77 10.42 -18.65 14.89
N SER A 78 11.63 -18.82 15.44
CA SER A 78 12.01 -18.30 16.76
C SER A 78 11.83 -16.78 16.89
N LEU A 79 11.97 -16.02 15.82
CA LEU A 79 11.79 -14.59 15.84
C LEU A 79 10.33 -14.17 15.84
N TYR A 80 9.46 -14.92 15.14
CA TYR A 80 8.02 -14.74 15.23
C TYR A 80 7.51 -15.10 16.64
N ASP A 81 8.07 -16.14 17.26
CA ASP A 81 7.73 -16.51 18.63
C ASP A 81 8.20 -15.45 19.63
N PHE A 82 9.36 -14.86 19.40
CA PHE A 82 9.82 -13.70 20.21
C PHE A 82 8.95 -12.47 19.99
N SER A 83 8.55 -12.18 18.75
CA SER A 83 7.63 -11.09 18.43
C SER A 83 6.29 -11.26 19.14
N TYR A 84 5.81 -12.51 19.26
CA TYR A 84 4.63 -12.84 20.06
C TYR A 84 4.81 -12.49 21.54
N VAL A 85 5.94 -12.87 22.15
CA VAL A 85 6.21 -12.55 23.58
C VAL A 85 6.22 -11.04 23.80
N VAL A 86 6.88 -10.29 22.90
CA VAL A 86 6.93 -8.82 22.97
C VAL A 86 5.53 -8.23 22.80
N LEU A 87 4.77 -8.64 21.79
CA LEU A 87 3.40 -8.16 21.57
C LEU A 87 2.52 -8.44 22.78
N ARG A 88 2.56 -9.67 23.31
CA ARG A 88 1.79 -10.09 24.48
C ARG A 88 2.06 -9.22 25.70
N HIS A 89 3.34 -8.90 25.96
CA HIS A 89 3.72 -8.04 27.08
C HIS A 89 3.15 -6.61 26.93
N PHE A 90 3.28 -6.02 25.73
CA PHE A 90 2.76 -4.67 25.49
C PHE A 90 1.23 -4.64 25.42
N TYR A 91 0.62 -5.63 24.80
CA TYR A 91 -0.84 -5.77 24.77
C TYR A 91 -1.41 -5.75 26.20
N LYS A 92 -0.88 -6.56 27.12
CA LYS A 92 -1.37 -6.60 28.51
C LYS A 92 -1.26 -5.25 29.23
N LYS A 93 -0.19 -4.49 29.00
CA LYS A 93 -0.06 -3.13 29.55
C LYS A 93 -1.10 -2.18 28.98
N VAL A 94 -1.33 -2.23 27.69
CA VAL A 94 -2.33 -1.40 27.02
C VAL A 94 -3.75 -1.80 27.45
N GLU A 95 -4.04 -3.09 27.53
CA GLU A 95 -5.32 -3.61 28.00
C GLU A 95 -5.67 -3.17 29.42
N GLN A 96 -4.69 -3.11 30.33
CA GLN A 96 -4.90 -2.61 31.70
C GLN A 96 -5.31 -1.13 31.74
N ILE A 97 -4.86 -0.33 30.77
CA ILE A 97 -5.16 1.11 30.69
C ILE A 97 -6.45 1.37 29.91
N GLU A 98 -6.61 0.73 28.77
CA GLU A 98 -7.66 1.01 27.80
C GLU A 98 -8.83 0.04 27.84
N GLY A 99 -8.69 -1.10 28.55
CA GLY A 99 -9.66 -2.18 28.61
C GLY A 99 -9.55 -3.14 27.43
N LYS A 100 -10.23 -4.29 27.53
CA LYS A 100 -10.24 -5.33 26.50
C LYS A 100 -10.92 -4.84 25.22
N PRO A 101 -10.32 -5.08 24.02
CA PRO A 101 -10.97 -4.75 22.76
C PRO A 101 -12.03 -5.79 22.38
N ASP A 102 -13.02 -5.34 21.58
CA ASP A 102 -14.03 -6.22 20.97
C ASP A 102 -13.43 -6.98 19.77
N VAL A 103 -12.44 -6.39 19.10
CA VAL A 103 -11.76 -6.97 17.92
C VAL A 103 -10.32 -6.48 17.84
N ILE A 104 -9.42 -7.35 17.34
CA ILE A 104 -8.06 -6.98 16.96
C ILE A 104 -7.91 -7.12 15.46
N HIS A 105 -7.40 -6.07 14.81
CA HIS A 105 -7.12 -6.05 13.38
C HIS A 105 -5.63 -5.84 13.12
N THR A 106 -5.06 -6.56 12.18
CA THR A 106 -3.68 -6.33 11.71
C THR A 106 -3.56 -6.51 10.20
N TYR A 107 -2.43 -6.06 9.68
CA TYR A 107 -2.10 -6.11 8.25
C TYR A 107 -0.90 -7.02 8.03
N PHE A 108 -0.91 -7.74 6.89
CA PHE A 108 0.15 -8.65 6.45
C PHE A 108 0.32 -9.91 7.30
N THR A 109 0.55 -11.01 6.63
CA THR A 109 0.85 -12.32 7.23
C THR A 109 1.92 -12.26 8.32
N ASP A 110 3.00 -11.48 8.12
CA ASP A 110 4.11 -11.42 9.10
C ASP A 110 3.64 -11.00 10.50
N GLN A 111 2.76 -9.99 10.56
CA GLN A 111 2.18 -9.55 11.84
C GLN A 111 1.00 -10.41 12.24
N GLY A 112 0.21 -10.83 11.28
CA GLY A 112 -0.90 -11.74 11.49
C GLY A 112 -0.49 -13.00 12.25
N TYR A 113 0.69 -13.54 11.97
CA TYR A 113 1.16 -14.76 12.60
C TYR A 113 1.24 -14.66 14.13
N TYR A 114 1.90 -13.65 14.67
CA TYR A 114 2.03 -13.52 16.12
C TYR A 114 0.80 -12.85 16.75
N THR A 115 0.09 -12.00 16.01
CA THR A 115 -1.17 -11.40 16.48
C THR A 115 -2.28 -12.47 16.60
N SER A 116 -2.40 -13.40 15.65
CA SER A 116 -3.38 -14.48 15.70
C SER A 116 -3.17 -15.41 16.90
N LYS A 117 -1.90 -15.65 17.30
CA LYS A 117 -1.58 -16.39 18.53
C LYS A 117 -2.10 -15.66 19.78
N LEU A 118 -1.88 -14.35 19.86
CA LEU A 118 -2.36 -13.50 20.96
C LEU A 118 -3.89 -13.54 21.03
N CYS A 119 -4.58 -13.35 19.91
CA CYS A 119 -6.04 -13.32 19.85
C CYS A 119 -6.65 -14.64 20.28
N ARG A 120 -6.06 -15.77 19.91
CA ARG A 120 -6.47 -17.10 20.38
C ARG A 120 -6.29 -17.27 21.89
N GLU A 121 -5.14 -16.86 22.45
CA GLU A 121 -4.87 -16.92 23.89
C GLU A 121 -5.84 -16.05 24.69
N MET A 122 -6.12 -14.82 24.22
CA MET A 122 -6.95 -13.84 24.92
C MET A 122 -8.46 -13.99 24.62
N ASN A 123 -8.83 -14.94 23.76
CA ASN A 123 -10.19 -15.13 23.26
C ASN A 123 -10.81 -13.82 22.74
N ILE A 124 -10.15 -13.23 21.71
CA ILE A 124 -10.55 -11.98 21.04
C ILE A 124 -10.75 -12.26 19.56
N PRO A 125 -11.82 -11.76 18.92
CA PRO A 125 -12.00 -11.81 17.47
C PRO A 125 -10.83 -11.20 16.73
N PHE A 126 -10.35 -11.87 15.67
CA PHE A 126 -9.18 -11.47 14.92
C PHE A 126 -9.48 -11.24 13.44
N VAL A 127 -9.21 -10.04 12.94
CA VAL A 127 -9.31 -9.67 11.54
C VAL A 127 -7.90 -9.46 10.96
N LEU A 128 -7.66 -10.01 9.78
CA LEU A 128 -6.43 -9.85 9.03
C LEU A 128 -6.71 -9.21 7.67
N THR A 129 -6.11 -8.07 7.38
CA THR A 129 -6.00 -7.56 6.00
C THR A 129 -4.71 -8.08 5.35
N GLU A 130 -4.87 -8.97 4.38
CA GLU A 130 -3.74 -9.51 3.64
C GLU A 130 -3.48 -8.70 2.37
N CYS A 131 -2.32 -8.06 2.32
CA CYS A 131 -1.85 -7.28 1.19
C CYS A 131 -0.34 -7.48 0.92
N ASN A 132 0.23 -8.59 1.43
CA ASN A 132 1.66 -8.86 1.37
C ASN A 132 2.11 -9.29 -0.03
N SER A 133 3.06 -8.56 -0.59
CA SER A 133 3.65 -8.89 -1.89
C SER A 133 4.37 -10.25 -1.93
N VAL A 134 4.81 -10.78 -0.77
CA VAL A 134 5.42 -12.13 -0.70
C VAL A 134 4.37 -13.22 -0.97
N VAL A 135 3.15 -13.04 -0.47
CA VAL A 135 2.02 -13.94 -0.75
C VAL A 135 1.58 -13.83 -2.21
N ASN A 136 1.81 -12.67 -2.83
CA ASN A 136 1.45 -12.44 -4.24
C ASN A 136 2.50 -12.97 -5.25
N GLN A 137 3.66 -13.46 -4.82
CA GLN A 137 4.68 -14.05 -5.71
C GLN A 137 4.16 -15.34 -6.35
N ASP A 138 4.58 -15.61 -7.59
CA ASP A 138 4.22 -16.85 -8.31
C ASP A 138 4.65 -18.10 -7.54
N VAL A 139 5.82 -18.04 -6.92
CA VAL A 139 6.34 -19.09 -6.05
C VAL A 139 6.50 -18.56 -4.63
N ILE A 140 5.68 -19.05 -3.72
CA ILE A 140 5.77 -18.75 -2.28
C ILE A 140 6.71 -19.77 -1.64
N LYS A 141 7.76 -19.29 -0.95
CA LYS A 141 8.71 -20.17 -0.26
C LYS A 141 7.95 -21.09 0.73
N PRO A 142 8.21 -22.41 0.76
CA PRO A 142 7.42 -23.36 1.57
C PRO A 142 7.28 -22.97 3.04
N ARG A 143 8.35 -22.44 3.63
CA ARG A 143 8.35 -21.96 5.01
C ARG A 143 7.39 -20.76 5.23
N TYR A 144 7.35 -19.84 4.27
CA TYR A 144 6.45 -18.68 4.35
C TYR A 144 5.00 -19.12 4.10
N LYS A 145 4.79 -20.05 3.17
CA LYS A 145 3.47 -20.64 2.90
C LYS A 145 2.88 -21.28 4.17
N LYS A 146 3.70 -22.01 4.95
CA LYS A 146 3.27 -22.60 6.23
C LYS A 146 2.87 -21.53 7.25
N ILE A 147 3.64 -20.43 7.37
CA ILE A 147 3.32 -19.30 8.26
C ILE A 147 2.01 -18.64 7.84
N ALA A 148 1.81 -18.42 6.55
CA ALA A 148 0.57 -17.85 6.02
C ALA A 148 -0.63 -18.77 6.28
N GLN A 149 -0.50 -20.06 6.02
CA GLN A 149 -1.55 -21.05 6.30
C GLN A 149 -1.96 -21.04 7.78
N GLU A 150 -0.99 -21.16 8.69
CA GLU A 150 -1.24 -21.12 10.13
C GLU A 150 -1.90 -19.82 10.59
N THR A 151 -1.57 -18.70 9.93
CA THR A 151 -2.18 -17.40 10.21
C THR A 151 -3.63 -17.36 9.78
N TYR A 152 -3.90 -17.76 8.53
CA TYR A 152 -5.26 -17.76 7.97
C TYR A 152 -6.18 -18.72 8.68
N ASP A 153 -5.67 -19.87 9.14
CA ASP A 153 -6.47 -20.85 9.92
C ASP A 153 -6.90 -20.34 11.30
N ARG A 154 -6.20 -19.31 11.83
CA ARG A 154 -6.54 -18.65 13.09
C ARG A 154 -7.34 -17.36 12.92
N THR A 155 -7.59 -16.94 11.68
CA THR A 155 -8.25 -15.67 11.38
C THR A 155 -9.77 -15.86 11.40
N ASP A 156 -10.50 -15.01 12.13
CA ASP A 156 -11.96 -15.01 12.16
C ASP A 156 -12.57 -14.22 10.99
N GLY A 157 -11.85 -13.18 10.50
CA GLY A 157 -12.24 -12.39 9.32
C GLY A 157 -11.03 -12.08 8.43
N LEU A 158 -11.00 -12.60 7.21
CA LEU A 158 -9.94 -12.37 6.25
C LEU A 158 -10.37 -11.34 5.22
N ILE A 159 -9.61 -10.26 5.11
CA ILE A 159 -9.77 -9.20 4.12
C ILE A 159 -8.63 -9.29 3.12
N THR A 160 -8.93 -9.18 1.83
CA THR A 160 -7.94 -8.99 0.76
C THR A 160 -8.18 -7.68 0.04
N VAL A 161 -7.19 -7.23 -0.71
CA VAL A 161 -7.23 -5.92 -1.32
C VAL A 161 -7.75 -5.92 -2.76
N SER A 162 -7.83 -7.09 -3.43
CA SER A 162 -8.32 -7.17 -4.83
C SER A 162 -8.94 -8.53 -5.15
N PRO A 163 -9.84 -8.59 -6.18
CA PRO A 163 -10.43 -9.86 -6.63
C PRO A 163 -9.39 -10.91 -7.02
N LYS A 164 -8.38 -10.51 -7.81
CA LYS A 164 -7.32 -11.43 -8.26
C LYS A 164 -6.48 -11.97 -7.10
N PHE A 165 -6.23 -11.15 -6.08
CA PHE A 165 -5.51 -11.61 -4.91
C PHE A 165 -6.36 -12.53 -4.03
N LYS A 166 -7.68 -12.31 -3.94
CA LYS A 166 -8.63 -13.22 -3.32
C LYS A 166 -8.57 -14.61 -3.97
N GLU A 167 -8.67 -14.69 -5.31
CA GLU A 167 -8.58 -15.96 -6.03
C GLU A 167 -7.21 -16.66 -5.82
N LYS A 168 -6.14 -15.91 -5.72
CA LYS A 168 -4.83 -16.45 -5.39
C LYS A 168 -4.79 -17.07 -4.00
N ILE A 169 -5.30 -16.38 -2.98
CA ILE A 169 -5.36 -16.91 -1.61
C ILE A 169 -6.21 -18.18 -1.56
N LYS A 170 -7.37 -18.18 -2.22
CA LYS A 170 -8.22 -19.37 -2.36
C LYS A 170 -7.45 -20.54 -2.96
N ARG A 171 -6.78 -20.34 -4.09
CA ARG A 171 -6.04 -21.41 -4.79
C ARG A 171 -4.85 -21.93 -3.97
N GLU A 172 -4.09 -21.05 -3.36
CA GLU A 172 -2.82 -21.40 -2.67
C GLU A 172 -3.03 -21.98 -1.27
N PHE A 173 -4.11 -21.57 -0.59
CA PHE A 173 -4.35 -21.89 0.82
C PHE A 173 -5.68 -22.58 1.11
N GLY A 174 -6.45 -22.90 0.08
CA GLY A 174 -7.72 -23.63 0.22
C GLY A 174 -8.81 -22.89 1.02
N LYS A 175 -8.74 -21.56 1.13
CA LYS A 175 -9.74 -20.76 1.83
C LYS A 175 -11.00 -20.61 1.00
N ASP A 176 -12.18 -20.70 1.63
CA ASP A 176 -13.44 -20.44 0.95
C ASP A 176 -13.52 -18.97 0.51
N SER A 177 -13.96 -18.77 -0.73
CA SER A 177 -14.13 -17.44 -1.28
C SER A 177 -15.19 -16.60 -0.57
N THR A 178 -16.19 -17.24 0.06
CA THR A 178 -17.24 -16.54 0.82
C THR A 178 -16.72 -15.95 2.15
N GLU A 179 -15.64 -16.51 2.70
CA GLU A 179 -15.02 -16.04 3.94
C GLU A 179 -14.04 -14.86 3.74
N ILE A 180 -13.74 -14.48 2.48
CA ILE A 180 -12.74 -13.47 2.17
C ILE A 180 -13.43 -12.22 1.65
N ALA A 181 -13.43 -11.15 2.44
CA ALA A 181 -13.87 -9.83 2.01
C ALA A 181 -12.82 -9.18 1.07
N ILE A 182 -13.28 -8.34 0.14
CA ILE A 182 -12.41 -7.54 -0.73
C ILE A 182 -12.55 -6.08 -0.31
N ILE A 183 -11.55 -5.55 0.38
CA ILE A 183 -11.54 -4.16 0.86
C ILE A 183 -10.14 -3.58 0.63
N PRO A 184 -9.97 -2.62 -0.28
CA PRO A 184 -8.68 -2.00 -0.54
C PRO A 184 -8.22 -1.11 0.61
N ASN A 185 -6.95 -0.74 0.59
CA ASN A 185 -6.44 0.27 1.51
C ASN A 185 -6.98 1.66 1.15
N LEU A 186 -7.09 2.51 2.15
CA LEU A 186 -7.56 3.90 1.99
C LEU A 186 -6.59 4.75 1.18
N THR A 187 -7.14 5.76 0.50
CA THR A 187 -6.39 6.85 -0.13
C THR A 187 -6.96 8.20 0.30
N ILE A 188 -6.08 9.19 0.45
CA ILE A 188 -6.44 10.58 0.78
C ILE A 188 -6.36 11.51 -0.43
N PHE A 189 -6.01 10.98 -1.60
CA PHE A 189 -5.82 11.80 -2.81
C PHE A 189 -7.17 12.29 -3.34
N GLN A 190 -7.16 13.52 -3.87
CA GLN A 190 -8.33 14.17 -4.42
C GLN A 190 -7.98 14.90 -5.71
N ASN A 191 -8.94 15.07 -6.60
CA ASN A 191 -8.76 15.84 -7.82
C ASN A 191 -8.48 17.32 -7.51
N ASN A 192 -7.56 17.90 -8.29
CA ASN A 192 -7.36 19.34 -8.34
C ASN A 192 -8.30 19.94 -9.39
N GLU A 193 -9.44 20.44 -8.96
CA GLU A 193 -10.45 21.07 -9.84
C GLU A 193 -9.93 22.31 -10.57
N ASN A 194 -8.86 22.92 -10.07
CA ASN A 194 -8.21 24.09 -10.68
C ASN A 194 -7.01 23.71 -11.55
N PHE A 195 -6.82 22.42 -11.87
CA PHE A 195 -5.71 22.01 -12.72
C PHE A 195 -5.78 22.67 -14.09
N LYS A 196 -4.68 23.29 -14.48
CA LYS A 196 -4.47 23.80 -15.85
C LYS A 196 -3.15 23.24 -16.36
N ARG A 197 -3.20 22.62 -17.54
CA ARG A 197 -1.99 22.13 -18.18
C ARG A 197 -1.06 23.30 -18.49
N GLY A 198 0.22 23.15 -18.08
CA GLY A 198 1.28 24.09 -18.41
C GLY A 198 1.91 23.80 -19.77
N GLU A 199 3.00 24.51 -20.07
CA GLU A 199 3.79 24.26 -21.28
C GLU A 199 4.59 22.94 -21.22
N ILE A 200 4.84 22.44 -20.02
CA ILE A 200 5.55 21.17 -19.76
C ILE A 200 4.53 20.09 -19.44
N PHE A 201 4.58 18.99 -20.17
CA PHE A 201 3.80 17.79 -19.90
C PHE A 201 4.50 16.95 -18.83
N ASN A 202 3.85 16.76 -17.69
CA ASN A 202 4.43 16.11 -16.52
C ASN A 202 3.88 14.69 -16.33
N ILE A 203 4.76 13.71 -16.44
CA ILE A 203 4.50 12.30 -16.11
C ILE A 203 5.02 12.05 -14.70
N VAL A 204 4.17 11.50 -13.83
CA VAL A 204 4.56 11.14 -12.46
C VAL A 204 4.48 9.63 -12.24
N SER A 205 5.42 9.10 -11.47
CA SER A 205 5.45 7.72 -10.99
C SER A 205 5.80 7.69 -9.51
N THR A 206 5.18 6.80 -8.75
CA THR A 206 5.48 6.66 -7.32
C THR A 206 5.60 5.21 -6.92
N GLY A 207 6.56 4.89 -6.07
CA GLY A 207 6.77 3.55 -5.54
C GLY A 207 8.20 3.27 -5.11
N ASN A 208 8.44 2.09 -4.57
CA ASN A 208 9.81 1.66 -4.28
C ASN A 208 10.61 1.53 -5.58
N VAL A 209 11.81 2.09 -5.64
CA VAL A 209 12.69 2.04 -6.81
C VAL A 209 13.46 0.71 -6.81
N ILE A 210 12.72 -0.36 -7.13
CA ILE A 210 13.17 -1.76 -7.13
C ILE A 210 12.70 -2.46 -8.40
N THR A 211 13.30 -3.59 -8.75
CA THR A 211 13.02 -4.32 -10.01
C THR A 211 11.54 -4.63 -10.22
N THR A 212 10.83 -5.05 -9.17
CA THR A 212 9.41 -5.44 -9.30
C THR A 212 8.46 -4.27 -9.65
N LYS A 213 8.94 -3.03 -9.56
CA LYS A 213 8.18 -1.82 -9.92
C LYS A 213 8.52 -1.27 -11.32
N GLY A 214 9.46 -1.91 -12.04
CA GLY A 214 9.82 -1.60 -13.42
C GLY A 214 10.29 -0.15 -13.69
N PRO A 215 11.02 0.53 -12.77
CA PRO A 215 11.44 1.91 -13.02
C PRO A 215 12.49 2.00 -14.13
N LYS A 216 13.24 0.94 -14.38
CA LYS A 216 14.22 0.87 -15.48
C LYS A 216 13.48 0.89 -16.82
N GLU A 217 12.52 0.01 -16.98
CA GLU A 217 11.71 -0.13 -18.17
C GLU A 217 10.89 1.14 -18.46
N LEU A 218 10.42 1.81 -17.42
CA LEU A 218 9.75 3.12 -17.57
C LEU A 218 10.70 4.19 -18.12
N ILE A 219 11.94 4.26 -17.65
CA ILE A 219 12.94 5.21 -18.17
C ILE A 219 13.33 4.87 -19.62
N GLU A 220 13.49 3.59 -19.95
CA GLU A 220 13.76 3.12 -21.31
C GLU A 220 12.62 3.50 -22.27
N ALA A 221 11.37 3.23 -21.87
CA ALA A 221 10.19 3.59 -22.64
C ALA A 221 10.02 5.10 -22.81
N PHE A 222 10.29 5.88 -21.74
CA PHE A 222 10.30 7.34 -21.81
C PHE A 222 11.33 7.85 -22.81
N ASN A 223 12.55 7.31 -22.77
CA ASN A 223 13.60 7.68 -23.71
C ASN A 223 13.21 7.37 -25.17
N LEU A 224 12.63 6.21 -25.42
CA LEU A 224 12.15 5.84 -26.77
C LEU A 224 11.03 6.77 -27.26
N ALA A 225 10.12 7.17 -26.36
CA ALA A 225 8.97 7.99 -26.73
C ALA A 225 9.30 9.48 -26.85
N PHE A 226 10.17 10.04 -25.97
CA PHE A 226 10.24 11.47 -25.70
C PHE A 226 11.65 12.06 -25.55
N ALA A 227 12.74 11.34 -25.84
CA ALA A 227 14.12 11.86 -25.64
C ALA A 227 14.40 13.20 -26.35
N HIS A 228 13.68 13.48 -27.44
CA HIS A 228 13.89 14.69 -28.25
C HIS A 228 12.89 15.81 -27.95
N ASP A 229 11.89 15.57 -27.08
CA ASP A 229 10.90 16.58 -26.70
C ASP A 229 11.12 17.09 -25.28
N LYS A 230 11.83 18.23 -25.17
CA LYS A 230 12.18 18.85 -23.89
C LYS A 230 10.99 19.44 -23.12
N LYS A 231 9.80 19.42 -23.71
CA LYS A 231 8.56 19.81 -23.03
C LYS A 231 7.90 18.67 -22.24
N ILE A 232 8.47 17.47 -22.28
CA ILE A 232 7.95 16.32 -21.54
C ILE A 232 8.92 15.95 -20.41
N ARG A 233 8.39 15.76 -19.20
CA ARG A 233 9.16 15.41 -18.00
C ARG A 233 8.59 14.16 -17.33
N LEU A 234 9.49 13.33 -16.78
CA LEU A 234 9.18 12.18 -15.94
C LEU A 234 9.78 12.38 -14.55
N THR A 235 8.94 12.31 -13.51
CA THR A 235 9.41 12.32 -12.12
C THR A 235 9.02 11.02 -11.43
N ILE A 236 10.03 10.27 -10.93
CA ILE A 236 9.84 9.01 -10.21
C ILE A 236 10.13 9.24 -8.73
N PHE A 237 9.08 9.30 -7.91
CA PHE A 237 9.19 9.44 -6.47
C PHE A 237 9.34 8.08 -5.79
N GLY A 238 10.26 8.00 -4.85
CA GLY A 238 10.53 6.81 -4.06
C GLY A 238 12.01 6.50 -3.94
N ASP A 239 12.35 5.52 -3.12
CA ASP A 239 13.73 5.10 -2.92
C ASP A 239 13.87 3.58 -3.03
N GLY A 240 15.08 3.11 -3.27
CA GLY A 240 15.39 1.70 -3.42
C GLY A 240 16.79 1.48 -3.99
N PHE A 241 17.18 0.21 -4.07
CA PHE A 241 18.54 -0.15 -4.51
C PHE A 241 18.84 0.20 -5.98
N LEU A 242 17.81 0.38 -6.81
CA LEU A 242 17.98 0.79 -8.22
C LEU A 242 18.16 2.29 -8.40
N ARG A 243 17.85 3.14 -7.40
CA ARG A 243 17.87 4.61 -7.61
C ARG A 243 19.21 5.13 -8.12
N LYS A 244 20.33 4.74 -7.47
CA LYS A 244 21.67 5.17 -7.91
C LYS A 244 22.06 4.63 -9.29
N PRO A 245 21.86 3.34 -9.63
CA PRO A 245 22.05 2.85 -10.99
C PRO A 245 21.20 3.58 -12.04
N LEU A 246 19.94 3.91 -11.74
CA LEU A 246 19.05 4.60 -12.68
C LEU A 246 19.45 6.06 -12.92
N LEU A 247 19.97 6.78 -11.93
CA LEU A 247 20.54 8.11 -12.13
C LEU A 247 21.68 8.07 -13.15
N LYS A 248 22.60 7.10 -13.05
CA LYS A 248 23.68 6.91 -14.04
C LYS A 248 23.15 6.55 -15.42
N MET A 249 22.07 5.78 -15.49
CA MET A 249 21.42 5.44 -16.75
C MET A 249 20.81 6.70 -17.42
N VAL A 250 20.15 7.56 -16.67
CA VAL A 250 19.57 8.83 -17.14
C VAL A 250 20.66 9.75 -17.71
N GLU A 251 21.81 9.84 -17.02
CA GLU A 251 22.99 10.56 -17.52
C GLU A 251 23.52 9.99 -18.84
N LYS A 252 23.67 8.65 -18.92
CA LYS A 252 24.15 7.97 -20.13
C LYS A 252 23.21 8.15 -21.34
N LEU A 253 21.91 8.25 -21.09
CA LEU A 253 20.87 8.47 -22.11
C LEU A 253 20.74 9.95 -22.52
N ASN A 254 21.46 10.88 -21.86
CA ASN A 254 21.39 12.34 -22.07
C ASN A 254 19.97 12.92 -21.90
N ILE A 255 19.23 12.41 -20.90
CA ILE A 255 17.86 12.86 -20.55
C ILE A 255 17.77 13.39 -19.11
N SER A 256 18.88 13.84 -18.54
CA SER A 256 18.95 14.35 -17.15
C SER A 256 18.15 15.64 -16.92
N ASP A 257 17.81 16.35 -17.95
CA ASP A 257 16.96 17.54 -17.96
C ASP A 257 15.45 17.20 -18.04
N GLN A 258 15.11 15.92 -18.31
CA GLN A 258 13.74 15.44 -18.47
C GLN A 258 13.32 14.42 -17.40
N VAL A 259 14.27 13.61 -16.86
CA VAL A 259 13.96 12.50 -15.94
C VAL A 259 14.55 12.75 -14.56
N PHE A 260 13.68 12.81 -13.55
CA PHE A 260 14.03 13.15 -12.18
C PHE A 260 13.71 12.00 -11.21
N LEU A 261 14.67 11.66 -10.34
CA LEU A 261 14.52 10.67 -9.26
C LEU A 261 14.85 11.33 -7.91
N PRO A 262 13.93 12.16 -7.35
CA PRO A 262 14.20 12.93 -6.13
C PRO A 262 14.38 12.06 -4.87
N GLY A 263 13.99 10.79 -4.92
CA GLY A 263 14.01 9.89 -3.77
C GLY A 263 12.69 9.92 -2.98
N SER A 264 12.72 9.38 -1.76
CA SER A 264 11.55 9.40 -0.86
C SER A 264 11.26 10.83 -0.39
N THR A 265 9.99 11.20 -0.43
CA THR A 265 9.51 12.52 0.01
C THR A 265 8.34 12.41 0.97
N ARG A 266 7.85 13.52 1.50
CA ARG A 266 6.65 13.57 2.34
C ARG A 266 5.40 13.40 1.47
N ARG A 267 4.32 12.91 2.08
CA ARG A 267 3.05 12.62 1.39
C ARG A 267 2.45 13.86 0.74
N GLU A 268 2.56 15.01 1.41
CA GLU A 268 2.07 16.30 0.89
C GLU A 268 2.72 16.68 -0.46
N LYS A 269 4.03 16.39 -0.60
CA LYS A 269 4.73 16.63 -1.88
C LYS A 269 4.32 15.64 -2.97
N ILE A 270 3.91 14.42 -2.61
CA ILE A 270 3.36 13.46 -3.58
C ILE A 270 1.99 13.95 -4.04
N VAL A 271 1.12 14.41 -3.11
CA VAL A 271 -0.18 15.00 -3.45
C VAL A 271 -0.01 16.20 -4.38
N GLU A 272 0.92 17.12 -4.07
CA GLU A 272 1.23 18.25 -4.93
C GLU A 272 1.71 17.81 -6.33
N ALA A 273 2.58 16.80 -6.40
CA ALA A 273 3.06 16.26 -7.67
C ALA A 273 1.93 15.65 -8.52
N TYR A 274 1.01 14.91 -7.90
CA TYR A 274 -0.15 14.36 -8.61
C TYR A 274 -1.10 15.47 -9.08
N ASN A 275 -1.33 16.47 -8.25
CA ASN A 275 -2.20 17.60 -8.60
C ASN A 275 -1.67 18.44 -9.77
N ASN A 276 -0.35 18.43 -10.01
CA ASN A 276 0.33 19.17 -11.08
C ASN A 276 0.80 18.30 -12.25
N ALA A 277 0.53 16.99 -12.22
CA ALA A 277 0.87 16.09 -13.31
C ALA A 277 -0.24 16.02 -14.35
N ASP A 278 0.12 15.63 -15.57
CA ASP A 278 -0.81 15.37 -16.67
C ASP A 278 -1.23 13.90 -16.72
N MET A 279 -0.32 12.97 -16.40
CA MET A 279 -0.60 11.55 -16.32
C MET A 279 0.27 10.84 -15.28
N PHE A 280 -0.21 9.68 -14.85
CA PHE A 280 0.54 8.76 -14.01
C PHE A 280 1.00 7.54 -14.80
N CYS A 281 2.22 7.07 -14.55
CA CYS A 281 2.69 5.81 -15.10
C CYS A 281 3.46 4.99 -14.06
N LEU A 282 3.08 3.71 -13.92
CA LEU A 282 3.84 2.74 -13.13
C LEU A 282 3.84 1.38 -13.85
N TYR A 283 5.03 0.82 -14.12
CA TYR A 283 5.19 -0.42 -14.88
C TYR A 283 5.59 -1.59 -13.98
N SER A 284 4.74 -1.93 -13.01
CA SER A 284 5.02 -3.00 -12.06
C SER A 284 4.93 -4.40 -12.67
N TYR A 285 5.76 -5.32 -12.19
CA TYR A 285 5.67 -6.75 -12.56
C TYR A 285 4.71 -7.55 -11.70
N SER A 286 4.37 -7.04 -10.51
CA SER A 286 3.41 -7.67 -9.60
C SER A 286 2.85 -6.65 -8.63
N GLU A 287 1.53 -6.60 -8.53
CA GLU A 287 0.78 -5.80 -7.55
C GLU A 287 -0.30 -6.65 -6.89
N THR A 288 -0.53 -6.44 -5.60
CA THR A 288 -1.66 -7.02 -4.90
C THR A 288 -2.96 -6.26 -5.19
N PHE A 289 -2.85 -4.94 -5.25
CA PHE A 289 -3.93 -4.01 -5.59
C PHE A 289 -3.39 -2.89 -6.50
N GLY A 290 -2.28 -2.26 -6.10
CA GLY A 290 -1.72 -1.11 -6.79
C GLY A 290 -2.26 0.21 -6.26
N LEU A 291 -2.09 0.47 -4.95
CA LEU A 291 -2.59 1.69 -4.30
C LEU A 291 -2.14 2.97 -5.03
N ALA A 292 -0.93 2.99 -5.60
CA ALA A 292 -0.45 4.14 -6.36
C ALA A 292 -1.32 4.47 -7.59
N TYR A 293 -1.93 3.47 -8.23
CA TYR A 293 -2.90 3.70 -9.30
C TYR A 293 -4.21 4.27 -8.75
N LEU A 294 -4.70 3.73 -7.62
CA LEU A 294 -5.89 4.28 -6.96
C LEU A 294 -5.66 5.73 -6.56
N GLU A 295 -4.50 6.05 -6.00
CA GLU A 295 -4.10 7.42 -5.62
C GLU A 295 -4.11 8.35 -6.85
N ALA A 296 -3.52 7.91 -7.97
CA ALA A 296 -3.48 8.67 -9.21
C ALA A 296 -4.88 8.90 -9.78
N LEU A 297 -5.70 7.85 -9.89
CA LEU A 297 -7.09 7.96 -10.37
C LEU A 297 -7.94 8.82 -9.44
N SER A 298 -7.76 8.74 -8.11
CA SER A 298 -8.44 9.61 -7.14
C SER A 298 -8.06 11.08 -7.31
N ALA A 299 -6.82 11.36 -7.74
CA ALA A 299 -6.37 12.70 -8.11
C ALA A 299 -6.82 13.12 -9.53
N GLY A 300 -7.57 12.27 -10.24
CA GLY A 300 -8.07 12.53 -11.59
C GLY A 300 -7.01 12.34 -12.68
N LEU A 301 -5.88 11.67 -12.38
CA LEU A 301 -4.86 11.41 -13.39
C LEU A 301 -5.24 10.21 -14.26
N PRO A 302 -5.17 10.31 -15.58
CA PRO A 302 -5.19 9.14 -16.44
C PRO A 302 -3.91 8.33 -16.23
N VAL A 303 -4.03 6.99 -16.36
CA VAL A 303 -3.00 6.05 -15.93
C VAL A 303 -2.49 5.18 -17.07
N VAL A 304 -1.17 5.03 -17.20
CA VAL A 304 -0.56 3.95 -17.98
C VAL A 304 0.02 2.91 -17.00
N ALA A 305 -0.43 1.66 -17.11
CA ALA A 305 -0.02 0.59 -16.21
C ALA A 305 0.23 -0.74 -16.92
N SER A 306 1.01 -1.61 -16.30
CA SER A 306 1.19 -2.98 -16.76
C SER A 306 0.09 -3.92 -16.25
N LYS A 307 -0.27 -4.94 -17.03
CA LYS A 307 -1.14 -6.04 -16.60
C LYS A 307 -0.39 -6.94 -15.61
N CYS A 308 -0.43 -6.62 -14.32
CA CYS A 308 0.40 -7.28 -13.30
C CYS A 308 -0.39 -7.82 -12.08
N GLY A 309 -1.72 -7.82 -12.15
CA GLY A 309 -2.61 -8.43 -11.17
C GLY A 309 -3.41 -7.46 -10.32
N GLY A 310 -2.87 -6.28 -10.05
CA GLY A 310 -3.52 -5.24 -9.25
C GLY A 310 -4.34 -4.25 -10.07
N PRO A 311 -3.77 -3.62 -11.11
CA PRO A 311 -4.42 -2.50 -11.79
C PRO A 311 -5.58 -2.90 -12.73
N GLU A 312 -5.67 -4.16 -13.16
CA GLU A 312 -6.65 -4.59 -14.17
C GLU A 312 -8.11 -4.41 -13.75
N HIS A 313 -8.40 -4.28 -12.46
CA HIS A 313 -9.76 -3.99 -11.99
C HIS A 313 -10.02 -2.50 -11.72
N LEU A 314 -8.98 -1.66 -11.79
CA LEU A 314 -9.06 -0.22 -11.59
C LEU A 314 -9.09 0.55 -12.91
N ILE A 315 -8.39 0.03 -13.94
CA ILE A 315 -8.10 0.75 -15.16
C ILE A 315 -8.97 0.21 -16.30
N ASN A 316 -9.63 1.14 -16.99
CA ASN A 316 -10.44 0.93 -18.16
C ASN A 316 -10.14 1.99 -19.25
N GLU A 317 -10.81 1.95 -20.39
CA GLU A 317 -10.57 2.86 -21.52
C GLU A 317 -10.87 4.34 -21.20
N GLU A 318 -11.71 4.63 -20.20
CA GLU A 318 -12.08 6.00 -19.82
C GLU A 318 -11.05 6.63 -18.87
N ASN A 319 -10.20 5.82 -18.21
CA ASN A 319 -9.27 6.31 -17.20
C ASN A 319 -7.81 5.90 -17.41
N GLY A 320 -7.51 5.08 -18.45
CA GLY A 320 -6.14 4.69 -18.67
C GLY A 320 -5.88 3.65 -19.74
N VAL A 321 -4.65 3.20 -19.81
CA VAL A 321 -4.15 2.20 -20.75
C VAL A 321 -3.40 1.09 -20.01
N LEU A 322 -3.77 -0.16 -20.30
CA LEU A 322 -3.08 -1.34 -19.78
C LEU A 322 -2.17 -1.95 -20.86
N VAL A 323 -0.90 -2.12 -20.55
CA VAL A 323 0.11 -2.74 -21.41
C VAL A 323 0.59 -4.08 -20.87
N ASP A 324 1.05 -4.96 -21.76
CA ASP A 324 1.63 -6.23 -21.35
C ASP A 324 2.99 -6.02 -20.65
N ARG A 325 3.35 -6.90 -19.73
CA ARG A 325 4.65 -6.88 -19.05
C ARG A 325 5.76 -7.31 -20.02
N PHE A 326 6.99 -6.89 -19.74
CA PHE A 326 8.21 -7.26 -20.48
C PHE A 326 8.27 -6.75 -21.94
N ASP A 327 7.54 -5.66 -22.24
CA ASP A 327 7.50 -5.06 -23.54
C ASP A 327 7.65 -3.53 -23.43
N VAL A 328 8.92 -3.06 -23.50
CA VAL A 328 9.27 -1.65 -23.36
C VAL A 328 8.75 -0.82 -24.55
N GLU A 329 8.71 -1.40 -25.73
CA GLU A 329 8.22 -0.72 -26.96
C GLU A 329 6.72 -0.46 -26.86
N LYS A 330 5.93 -1.45 -26.40
CA LYS A 330 4.51 -1.22 -26.13
C LYS A 330 4.27 -0.20 -25.04
N LEU A 331 5.12 -0.18 -23.99
CA LEU A 331 5.04 0.85 -22.98
C LEU A 331 5.31 2.24 -23.57
N ALA A 332 6.37 2.38 -24.39
CA ALA A 332 6.68 3.64 -25.08
C ALA A 332 5.51 4.08 -25.99
N GLY A 333 4.93 3.17 -26.76
CA GLY A 333 3.73 3.41 -27.57
C GLY A 333 2.53 3.88 -26.74
N ALA A 334 2.30 3.27 -25.56
CA ALA A 334 1.22 3.66 -24.66
C ALA A 334 1.44 5.04 -24.03
N LEU A 335 2.68 5.38 -23.65
CA LEU A 335 3.04 6.71 -23.16
C LEU A 335 2.75 7.76 -24.21
N LYS A 336 3.17 7.52 -25.47
CA LYS A 336 2.92 8.43 -26.60
C LYS A 336 1.44 8.54 -26.91
N TYR A 337 0.71 7.41 -26.98
CA TYR A 337 -0.72 7.40 -27.19
C TYR A 337 -1.47 8.23 -26.13
N MET A 338 -1.12 8.06 -24.86
CA MET A 338 -1.73 8.82 -23.77
C MET A 338 -1.45 10.31 -23.90
N HIS A 339 -0.19 10.70 -24.19
CA HIS A 339 0.20 12.08 -24.42
C HIS A 339 -0.62 12.70 -25.57
N ASP A 340 -0.67 12.05 -26.72
CA ASP A 340 -1.34 12.56 -27.94
C ASP A 340 -2.86 12.62 -27.80
N ASN A 341 -3.44 11.86 -26.86
CA ASN A 341 -4.88 11.75 -26.63
C ASN A 341 -5.31 12.23 -25.24
N ILE A 342 -4.49 12.99 -24.54
CA ILE A 342 -4.71 13.35 -23.13
C ILE A 342 -6.02 14.11 -22.90
N ASP A 343 -6.49 14.86 -23.88
CA ASP A 343 -7.75 15.63 -23.82
C ASP A 343 -9.03 14.76 -23.88
N LYS A 344 -8.89 13.46 -24.19
CA LYS A 344 -9.99 12.49 -24.10
C LYS A 344 -10.30 12.07 -22.66
N TYR A 345 -9.38 12.32 -21.73
CA TYR A 345 -9.47 11.87 -20.34
C TYR A 345 -9.98 13.01 -19.45
N ASP A 346 -11.24 12.88 -19.02
CA ASP A 346 -11.87 13.84 -18.09
C ASP A 346 -11.42 13.55 -16.65
N ARG A 347 -10.56 14.42 -16.12
CA ARG A 347 -10.01 14.30 -14.76
C ARG A 347 -11.09 14.32 -13.66
N ALA A 348 -12.12 15.13 -13.83
CA ALA A 348 -13.21 15.23 -12.86
C ALA A 348 -14.02 13.93 -12.83
N LYS A 349 -14.35 13.38 -14.03
CA LYS A 349 -15.03 12.10 -14.16
C LYS A 349 -14.20 10.96 -13.59
N ILE A 350 -12.90 10.85 -13.93
CA ILE A 350 -11.99 9.83 -13.40
C ILE A 350 -12.00 9.82 -11.87
N SER A 351 -11.81 11.00 -11.25
CA SER A 351 -11.80 11.13 -9.80
C SER A 351 -13.16 10.79 -9.18
N HIS A 352 -14.25 11.22 -9.80
CA HIS A 352 -15.61 10.95 -9.34
C HIS A 352 -15.92 9.45 -9.34
N ASP A 353 -15.71 8.77 -10.46
CA ASP A 353 -16.03 7.35 -10.65
C ASP A 353 -15.23 6.46 -9.66
N ILE A 354 -13.98 6.81 -9.43
CA ILE A 354 -13.14 6.11 -8.44
C ILE A 354 -13.63 6.33 -7.01
N LYS A 355 -14.05 7.55 -6.65
CA LYS A 355 -14.55 7.85 -5.31
C LYS A 355 -15.89 7.19 -5.02
N GLU A 356 -16.75 7.04 -6.02
CA GLU A 356 -18.00 6.30 -5.91
C GLU A 356 -17.79 4.86 -5.42
N VAL A 357 -16.68 4.24 -5.84
CA VAL A 357 -16.35 2.84 -5.49
C VAL A 357 -15.44 2.75 -4.28
N TYR A 358 -14.45 3.66 -4.16
CA TYR A 358 -13.33 3.57 -3.21
C TYR A 358 -13.25 4.77 -2.26
N SER A 359 -14.38 5.34 -1.84
CA SER A 359 -14.38 6.42 -0.83
C SER A 359 -13.90 5.93 0.54
N GLU A 360 -13.29 6.84 1.33
CA GLU A 360 -12.91 6.57 2.72
C GLU A 360 -14.10 6.05 3.53
N GLU A 361 -15.27 6.63 3.31
CA GLU A 361 -16.49 6.25 4.00
C GLU A 361 -16.90 4.81 3.71
N LYS A 362 -17.00 4.44 2.42
CA LYS A 362 -17.41 3.09 2.00
C LYS A 362 -16.42 2.02 2.45
N ILE A 363 -15.12 2.26 2.25
CA ILE A 363 -14.07 1.35 2.70
C ILE A 363 -14.13 1.14 4.22
N THR A 364 -14.35 2.22 4.98
CA THR A 364 -14.43 2.15 6.44
C THR A 364 -15.69 1.42 6.90
N ASP A 365 -16.83 1.65 6.26
CA ASP A 365 -18.09 0.96 6.56
C ASP A 365 -17.99 -0.55 6.27
N ASP A 366 -17.32 -0.93 5.17
CA ASP A 366 -17.04 -2.34 4.86
C ASP A 366 -16.16 -3.01 5.92
N VAL A 367 -15.13 -2.33 6.43
CA VAL A 367 -14.30 -2.84 7.54
C VAL A 367 -15.12 -2.99 8.81
N ILE A 368 -15.97 -2.00 9.16
CA ILE A 368 -16.85 -2.06 10.32
C ILE A 368 -17.84 -3.22 10.20
N LYS A 369 -18.35 -3.49 9.00
CA LYS A 369 -19.21 -4.65 8.73
C LYS A 369 -18.49 -5.97 9.05
N VAL A 370 -17.25 -6.15 8.57
CA VAL A 370 -16.45 -7.35 8.91
C VAL A 370 -16.24 -7.45 10.43
N TYR A 371 -15.95 -6.34 11.12
CA TYR A 371 -15.80 -6.36 12.57
C TYR A 371 -17.07 -6.86 13.28
N LYS A 372 -18.23 -6.30 12.90
CA LYS A 372 -19.54 -6.73 13.47
C LYS A 372 -19.82 -8.21 13.23
N GLU A 373 -19.51 -8.70 12.02
CA GLU A 373 -19.70 -10.11 11.66
C GLU A 373 -18.81 -11.05 12.49
N VAL A 374 -17.54 -10.72 12.71
CA VAL A 374 -16.65 -11.61 13.49
C VAL A 374 -16.94 -11.54 15.00
N ILE A 375 -17.40 -10.38 15.50
CA ILE A 375 -17.81 -10.23 16.90
C ILE A 375 -19.09 -11.03 17.17
N SER A 376 -20.05 -11.00 16.24
CA SER A 376 -21.34 -11.72 16.42
C SER A 376 -21.23 -13.24 16.34
N LYS A 377 -20.15 -13.78 15.78
CA LYS A 377 -19.92 -15.23 15.69
C LYS A 377 -19.28 -15.84 16.94
N ARG A 378 -18.94 -15.03 17.94
CA ARG A 378 -18.37 -15.42 19.23
C ARG A 378 -19.30 -15.05 20.39
#